data_69951150f333073308cf6513f8d12651
#
_entry.id   69951150f333073308cf6513f8d12651
#
_cell.length_a   1.000
_cell.length_b   1.000
_cell.length_c   1.000
_cell.angle_alpha   90.00
_cell.angle_beta   90.00
_cell.angle_gamma   90.00
#
_symmetry.space_group_name_H-M   'P 1'
#
loop_
_entity.id
_entity.type
_entity.pdbx_description
1 polymer ?
#
loop_
_entity_poly.entity_id
_entity_poly.type
_entity_poly.pdbx_seq_one_letter_code
_entity_poly.pdbx_strand_id
1 'polypeptide(L)'
;AALPAIASIKIPGLPAPQASERVAALRQHLPSRVTLGVSGDAWATAGLQAGCEAWYSVCGGLFPRCSLALVRAIRSGDVAQTAALNEQLAPLWRCFDRYGGSLRVIASAAAMLGLCDPDSLPRPLLSLG
;
A
#
# COMPACT_ATOMS: atom_id res chain seq x y z
N ALA A 1 10.95 0.72 -27.62
CA ALA A 1 11.91 -0.36 -27.32
C ALA A 1 11.41 -1.11 -26.09
N ALA A 2 11.29 -2.42 -26.16
CA ALA A 2 10.92 -3.24 -25.00
C ALA A 2 12.12 -3.27 -24.03
N LEU A 3 11.86 -3.02 -22.74
CA LEU A 3 12.85 -3.18 -21.68
C LEU A 3 12.63 -4.55 -21.02
N PRO A 4 13.33 -5.61 -21.46
CA PRO A 4 13.06 -6.98 -21.04
C PRO A 4 13.33 -7.21 -19.52
N ALA A 5 14.18 -6.39 -18.94
CA ALA A 5 14.53 -6.49 -17.50
C ALA A 5 13.45 -5.93 -16.56
N ILE A 6 12.45 -5.19 -17.06
CA ILE A 6 11.36 -4.69 -16.21
C ILE A 6 10.34 -5.81 -15.99
N ALA A 7 10.25 -6.25 -14.73
CA ALA A 7 9.31 -7.28 -14.31
C ALA A 7 8.07 -6.71 -13.59
N SER A 8 8.17 -5.50 -13.03
CA SER A 8 7.06 -4.87 -12.31
C SER A 8 7.08 -3.35 -12.44
N ILE A 9 5.89 -2.74 -12.37
CA ILE A 9 5.70 -1.29 -12.35
C ILE A 9 4.88 -0.95 -11.11
N LYS A 10 5.40 -0.01 -10.32
CA LYS A 10 4.73 0.57 -9.16
C LYS A 10 3.99 1.84 -9.59
N ILE A 11 2.69 1.91 -9.29
CA ILE A 11 1.88 3.10 -9.53
C ILE A 11 1.39 3.72 -8.21
N PRO A 12 1.17 5.04 -8.15
CA PRO A 12 0.52 5.64 -7.00
C PRO A 12 -0.92 5.14 -6.86
N GLY A 13 -1.38 5.04 -5.61
CA GLY A 13 -2.76 4.71 -5.31
C GLY A 13 -3.70 5.88 -5.65
N LEU A 14 -4.90 5.52 -6.04
CA LEU A 14 -5.98 6.44 -6.42
C LEU A 14 -7.30 5.95 -5.84
N PRO A 15 -8.29 6.84 -5.67
CA PRO A 15 -9.67 6.44 -5.38
C PRO A 15 -10.23 5.46 -6.42
N ALA A 16 -11.19 4.63 -6.03
CA ALA A 16 -11.66 3.49 -6.81
C ALA A 16 -12.00 3.78 -8.29
N PRO A 17 -12.75 4.82 -8.66
CA PRO A 17 -13.03 5.09 -10.08
C PRO A 17 -11.76 5.34 -10.87
N GLN A 18 -10.89 6.25 -10.38
CA GLN A 18 -9.64 6.61 -11.05
C GLN A 18 -8.62 5.45 -11.05
N ALA A 19 -8.63 4.60 -10.03
CA ALA A 19 -7.78 3.41 -9.98
C ALA A 19 -8.13 2.45 -11.13
N SER A 20 -9.43 2.18 -11.34
CA SER A 20 -9.91 1.30 -12.39
C SER A 20 -9.55 1.82 -13.79
N GLU A 21 -9.80 3.10 -14.05
CA GLU A 21 -9.43 3.75 -15.32
C GLU A 21 -7.92 3.68 -15.59
N ARG A 22 -7.13 4.00 -14.56
CA ARG A 22 -5.66 4.01 -14.67
C ARG A 22 -5.09 2.62 -14.93
N VAL A 23 -5.56 1.62 -14.21
CA VAL A 23 -5.11 0.23 -14.37
C VAL A 23 -5.51 -0.28 -15.74
N ALA A 24 -6.74 -0.07 -16.19
CA ALA A 24 -7.21 -0.46 -17.51
C ALA A 24 -6.37 0.17 -18.63
N ALA A 25 -6.10 1.47 -18.55
CA ALA A 25 -5.29 2.18 -19.53
C ALA A 25 -3.85 1.63 -19.61
N LEU A 26 -3.24 1.35 -18.45
CA LEU A 26 -1.89 0.80 -18.41
C LEU A 26 -1.84 -0.63 -18.96
N ARG A 27 -2.83 -1.46 -18.68
CA ARG A 27 -2.89 -2.85 -19.17
C ARG A 27 -2.97 -2.94 -20.69
N GLN A 28 -3.56 -1.97 -21.36
CA GLN A 28 -3.59 -1.92 -22.84
C GLN A 28 -2.19 -1.82 -23.45
N HIS A 29 -1.21 -1.29 -22.72
CA HIS A 29 0.14 -1.02 -23.23
C HIS A 29 1.23 -1.89 -22.58
N LEU A 30 0.92 -2.57 -21.46
CA LEU A 30 1.90 -3.38 -20.75
C LEU A 30 1.81 -4.85 -21.16
N PRO A 31 2.96 -5.52 -21.40
CA PRO A 31 2.99 -6.95 -21.57
C PRO A 31 2.44 -7.68 -20.32
N SER A 32 1.77 -8.80 -20.52
CA SER A 32 1.18 -9.60 -19.43
C SER A 32 2.21 -10.06 -18.38
N ARG A 33 3.47 -10.22 -18.78
CA ARG A 33 4.58 -10.58 -17.88
C ARG A 33 4.96 -9.48 -16.88
N VAL A 34 4.51 -8.23 -17.09
CA VAL A 34 4.84 -7.10 -16.22
C VAL A 34 3.78 -6.97 -15.14
N THR A 35 4.14 -7.24 -13.91
CA THR A 35 3.28 -7.06 -12.74
C THR A 35 2.98 -5.58 -12.51
N LEU A 36 1.71 -5.24 -12.33
CA LEU A 36 1.30 -3.90 -11.94
C LEU A 36 0.99 -3.87 -10.45
N GLY A 37 1.68 -3.01 -9.71
CA GLY A 37 1.51 -2.90 -8.26
C GLY A 37 1.14 -1.50 -7.81
N VAL A 38 0.21 -1.43 -6.85
CA VAL A 38 -0.24 -0.19 -6.23
C VAL A 38 0.66 0.18 -5.04
N SER A 39 0.88 1.47 -4.84
CA SER A 39 1.50 2.02 -3.63
C SER A 39 0.57 3.05 -2.96
N GLY A 40 0.89 3.41 -1.71
CA GLY A 40 0.01 4.21 -0.90
C GLY A 40 -1.01 3.33 -0.18
N ASP A 41 -0.73 3.02 1.08
CA ASP A 41 -1.42 1.99 1.85
C ASP A 41 -2.93 2.22 1.95
N ALA A 42 -3.36 3.48 2.14
CA ALA A 42 -4.78 3.84 2.19
C ALA A 42 -5.56 3.51 0.90
N TRP A 43 -4.88 3.37 -0.23
CA TRP A 43 -5.48 3.11 -1.54
C TRP A 43 -5.28 1.66 -2.01
N ALA A 44 -4.68 0.81 -1.18
CA ALA A 44 -4.35 -0.56 -1.55
C ALA A 44 -5.57 -1.35 -2.02
N THR A 45 -6.69 -1.23 -1.30
CA THR A 45 -7.94 -1.91 -1.66
C THR A 45 -8.41 -1.51 -3.05
N ALA A 46 -8.48 -0.21 -3.32
CA ALA A 46 -8.92 0.31 -4.62
C ALA A 46 -8.00 -0.17 -5.76
N GLY A 47 -6.68 -0.13 -5.55
CA GLY A 47 -5.71 -0.59 -6.54
C GLY A 47 -5.77 -2.10 -6.80
N LEU A 48 -5.89 -2.91 -5.77
CA LEU A 48 -6.00 -4.36 -5.89
C LEU A 48 -7.32 -4.77 -6.55
N GLN A 49 -8.44 -4.14 -6.19
CA GLN A 49 -9.74 -4.36 -6.82
C GLN A 49 -9.77 -3.90 -8.28
N ALA A 50 -9.00 -2.87 -8.63
CA ALA A 50 -8.83 -2.41 -10.00
C ALA A 50 -7.98 -3.35 -10.87
N GLY A 51 -7.33 -4.37 -10.29
CA GLY A 51 -6.52 -5.35 -11.00
C GLY A 51 -5.01 -5.20 -10.84
N CYS A 52 -4.54 -4.42 -9.86
CA CYS A 52 -3.14 -4.51 -9.44
C CYS A 52 -2.87 -5.87 -8.81
N GLU A 53 -1.76 -6.51 -9.20
CA GLU A 53 -1.39 -7.84 -8.71
C GLU A 53 -0.53 -7.78 -7.44
N ALA A 54 0.08 -6.63 -7.17
CA ALA A 54 0.93 -6.41 -6.00
C ALA A 54 0.56 -5.14 -5.23
N TRP A 55 0.82 -5.15 -3.95
CA TRP A 55 0.76 -3.98 -3.07
C TRP A 55 2.15 -3.71 -2.49
N TYR A 56 2.73 -2.57 -2.85
CA TYR A 56 3.99 -2.07 -2.28
C TYR A 56 3.69 -1.29 -1.00
N SER A 57 3.65 -2.00 0.11
CA SER A 57 3.16 -1.52 1.39
C SER A 57 4.29 -1.11 2.34
N VAL A 58 4.14 0.03 3.00
CA VAL A 58 4.94 0.41 4.17
C VAL A 58 4.34 -0.24 5.42
N CYS A 59 3.02 -0.24 5.55
CA CYS A 59 2.28 -0.89 6.64
C CYS A 59 2.60 -2.39 6.70
N GLY A 60 2.72 -3.07 5.57
CA GLY A 60 3.00 -4.50 5.50
C GLY A 60 4.35 -4.91 6.08
N GLY A 61 5.32 -3.98 6.16
CA GLY A 61 6.61 -4.22 6.82
C GLY A 61 6.48 -4.38 8.34
N LEU A 62 5.59 -3.62 8.97
CA LEU A 62 5.37 -3.65 10.42
C LEU A 62 4.20 -4.55 10.83
N PHE A 63 3.13 -4.54 10.05
CA PHE A 63 1.88 -5.28 10.32
C PHE A 63 1.55 -6.29 9.22
N PRO A 64 2.43 -7.28 8.95
CA PRO A 64 2.27 -8.20 7.82
C PRO A 64 0.99 -9.05 7.91
N ARG A 65 0.57 -9.43 9.11
CA ARG A 65 -0.65 -10.24 9.30
C ARG A 65 -1.91 -9.50 8.85
N CYS A 66 -2.07 -8.23 9.22
CA CYS A 66 -3.22 -7.42 8.83
C CYS A 66 -3.21 -7.15 7.31
N SER A 67 -2.04 -6.83 6.76
CA SER A 67 -1.88 -6.56 5.33
C SER A 67 -2.18 -7.82 4.48
N LEU A 68 -1.70 -8.98 4.91
CA LEU A 68 -2.00 -10.25 4.23
C LEU A 68 -3.47 -10.64 4.35
N ALA A 69 -4.11 -10.41 5.50
CA ALA A 69 -5.54 -10.65 5.67
C ALA A 69 -6.36 -9.82 4.68
N LEU A 70 -6.04 -8.54 4.55
CA LEU A 70 -6.70 -7.63 3.59
C LEU A 70 -6.51 -8.12 2.14
N VAL A 71 -5.28 -8.46 1.73
CA VAL A 71 -5.02 -8.98 0.39
C VAL A 71 -5.80 -10.27 0.11
N ARG A 72 -5.88 -11.17 1.09
CA ARG A 72 -6.63 -12.43 0.95
C ARG A 72 -8.13 -12.19 0.81
N ALA A 73 -8.71 -11.31 1.62
CA ALA A 73 -10.12 -10.95 1.55
C ALA A 73 -10.47 -10.35 0.17
N ILE A 74 -9.63 -9.43 -0.34
CA ILE A 74 -9.82 -8.85 -1.67
C ILE A 74 -9.74 -9.92 -2.76
N ARG A 75 -8.75 -10.80 -2.72
CA ARG A 75 -8.56 -11.86 -3.73
C ARG A 75 -9.64 -12.92 -3.72
N SER A 76 -10.24 -13.22 -2.56
CA SER A 76 -11.37 -14.13 -2.45
C SER A 76 -12.71 -13.50 -2.80
N GLY A 77 -12.76 -12.18 -3.02
CA GLY A 77 -14.01 -11.45 -3.27
C GLY A 77 -14.87 -11.27 -2.01
N ASP A 78 -14.31 -11.46 -0.82
CA ASP A 78 -15.03 -11.26 0.44
C ASP A 78 -15.17 -9.77 0.75
N VAL A 79 -16.28 -9.20 0.28
CA VAL A 79 -16.57 -7.76 0.42
C VAL A 79 -16.73 -7.37 1.89
N ALA A 80 -17.41 -8.20 2.69
CA ALA A 80 -17.67 -7.90 4.10
C ALA A 80 -16.36 -7.88 4.91
N GLN A 81 -15.52 -8.89 4.74
CA GLN A 81 -14.22 -8.96 5.41
C GLN A 81 -13.28 -7.85 4.92
N THR A 82 -13.30 -7.52 3.62
CA THR A 82 -12.52 -6.41 3.07
C THR A 82 -12.90 -5.09 3.72
N ALA A 83 -14.20 -4.81 3.85
CA ALA A 83 -14.71 -3.59 4.49
C ALA A 83 -14.30 -3.53 5.96
N ALA A 84 -14.48 -4.60 6.72
CA ALA A 84 -14.11 -4.68 8.14
C ALA A 84 -12.61 -4.44 8.36
N LEU A 85 -11.74 -5.04 7.54
CA LEU A 85 -10.30 -4.85 7.63
C LEU A 85 -9.85 -3.42 7.24
N ASN A 86 -10.49 -2.81 6.24
CA ASN A 86 -10.24 -1.40 5.90
C ASN A 86 -10.64 -0.46 7.05
N GLU A 87 -11.77 -0.71 7.68
CA GLU A 87 -12.22 0.09 8.82
C GLU A 87 -11.27 -0.06 10.01
N GLN A 88 -10.80 -1.27 10.28
CA GLN A 88 -9.80 -1.53 11.31
C GLN A 88 -8.48 -0.79 11.05
N LEU A 89 -8.06 -0.65 9.80
CA LEU A 89 -6.84 0.04 9.40
C LEU A 89 -7.03 1.56 9.20
N ALA A 90 -8.26 2.05 9.12
CA ALA A 90 -8.56 3.46 8.89
C ALA A 90 -7.90 4.44 9.89
N PRO A 91 -7.76 4.12 11.19
CA PRO A 91 -7.01 5.00 12.10
C PRO A 91 -5.55 5.21 11.68
N LEU A 92 -4.90 4.18 11.15
CA LEU A 92 -3.52 4.28 10.66
C LEU A 92 -3.45 5.15 9.40
N TRP A 93 -4.42 5.00 8.49
CA TRP A 93 -4.49 5.85 7.30
C TRP A 93 -4.68 7.33 7.65
N ARG A 94 -5.51 7.63 8.65
CA ARG A 94 -5.66 9.01 9.17
C ARG A 94 -4.36 9.56 9.76
N CYS A 95 -3.55 8.72 10.40
CA CYS A 95 -2.22 9.15 10.85
C CYS A 95 -1.31 9.47 9.67
N PHE A 96 -1.33 8.68 8.59
CA PHE A 96 -0.53 8.98 7.40
C PHE A 96 -0.90 10.33 6.79
N ASP A 97 -2.19 10.64 6.67
CA ASP A 97 -2.68 11.94 6.19
C ASP A 97 -2.25 13.08 7.12
N ARG A 98 -2.48 12.92 8.41
CA ARG A 98 -2.17 13.94 9.41
C ARG A 98 -0.69 14.32 9.45
N TYR A 99 0.20 13.34 9.27
CA TYR A 99 1.66 13.54 9.40
C TYR A 99 2.38 13.59 8.05
N GLY A 100 1.65 13.70 6.93
CA GLY A 100 2.21 13.91 5.60
C GLY A 100 2.93 12.68 5.02
N GLY A 101 2.52 11.47 5.42
CA GLY A 101 3.03 10.24 4.86
C GLY A 101 3.25 9.11 5.86
N SER A 102 3.56 7.93 5.34
CA SER A 102 3.61 6.69 6.11
C SER A 102 4.94 6.47 6.86
N LEU A 103 6.07 6.97 6.35
CA LEU A 103 7.39 6.60 6.86
C LEU A 103 7.58 6.97 8.32
N ARG A 104 7.30 8.24 8.68
CA ARG A 104 7.45 8.74 10.06
C ARG A 104 6.48 8.04 11.01
N VAL A 105 5.24 7.81 10.58
CA VAL A 105 4.22 7.14 11.38
C VAL A 105 4.61 5.70 11.66
N ILE A 106 5.06 4.96 10.66
CA ILE A 106 5.49 3.56 10.83
C ILE A 106 6.76 3.45 11.66
N ALA A 107 7.72 4.37 11.51
CA ALA A 107 8.90 4.39 12.37
C ALA A 107 8.54 4.65 13.84
N SER A 108 7.65 5.61 14.11
CA SER A 108 7.15 5.87 15.45
C SER A 108 6.38 4.68 16.03
N ALA A 109 5.55 4.03 15.22
CA ALA A 109 4.85 2.81 15.63
C ALA A 109 5.81 1.66 15.95
N ALA A 110 6.87 1.48 15.15
CA ALA A 110 7.91 0.49 15.40
C ALA A 110 8.66 0.77 16.73
N ALA A 111 8.98 2.02 16.99
CA ALA A 111 9.60 2.44 18.26
C ALA A 111 8.68 2.18 19.46
N MET A 112 7.39 2.53 19.35
CA MET A 112 6.39 2.25 20.38
C MET A 112 6.23 0.74 20.68
N LEU A 113 6.48 -0.09 19.69
CA LEU A 113 6.49 -1.56 19.81
C LEU A 113 7.84 -2.12 20.31
N GLY A 114 8.82 -1.26 20.56
CA GLY A 114 10.15 -1.69 21.00
C GLY A 114 11.00 -2.37 19.92
N LEU A 115 10.69 -2.16 18.65
CA LEU A 115 11.37 -2.80 17.53
C LEU A 115 12.56 -2.00 16.98
N CYS A 116 12.66 -0.71 17.31
CA CYS A 116 13.76 0.16 16.92
C CYS A 116 13.85 1.36 17.87
N ASP A 117 14.96 2.10 17.77
CA ASP A 117 15.10 3.38 18.47
C ASP A 117 14.12 4.43 17.93
N PRO A 118 13.64 5.36 18.79
CA PRO A 118 12.80 6.48 18.36
C PRO A 118 13.41 7.32 17.24
N ASP A 119 14.72 7.46 17.19
CA ASP A 119 15.47 8.24 16.20
C ASP A 119 16.05 7.38 15.07
N SER A 120 15.41 6.27 14.75
CA SER A 120 15.86 5.31 13.72
C SER A 120 15.77 5.82 12.27
N LEU A 121 15.09 6.94 12.02
CA LEU A 121 14.96 7.48 10.67
C LEU A 121 16.25 8.16 10.20
N PRO A 122 16.65 7.93 8.93
CA PRO A 122 17.80 8.63 8.36
C PRO A 122 17.47 10.12 8.17
N ARG A 123 18.44 10.98 8.47
CA ARG A 123 18.31 12.43 8.21
C ARG A 123 18.11 12.69 6.70
N PRO A 124 17.32 13.69 6.33
CA PRO A 124 16.72 14.76 7.16
C PRO A 124 15.37 14.42 7.83
N LEU A 125 14.90 13.19 7.75
CA LEU A 125 13.65 12.78 8.37
C LEU A 125 13.80 12.76 9.91
N LEU A 126 12.85 13.39 10.59
CA LEU A 126 12.76 13.40 12.05
C LEU A 126 11.60 12.52 12.48
N SER A 127 11.75 11.86 13.64
CA SER A 127 10.66 11.16 14.31
C SER A 127 9.48 12.09 14.61
N LEU A 128 8.32 11.51 14.83
CA LEU A 128 7.17 12.25 15.34
C LEU A 128 7.42 12.51 16.83
N GLY A 129 7.36 13.79 17.22
CA GLY A 129 7.40 14.22 18.62
C GLY A 129 6.09 13.95 19.33
#